data_f0062f9d13822bb17211c320e5c909d3
#
_entry.id   f0062f9d13822bb17211c320e5c909d3
#
_cell.length_a   1.000
_cell.length_b   1.000
_cell.length_c   1.000
_cell.angle_alpha   90.00
_cell.angle_beta   90.00
_cell.angle_gamma   90.00
#
_symmetry.space_group_name_H-M   'P 1'
#
loop_
_entity.id
_entity.type
_entity.pdbx_description
1 polymer ?
#
loop_
_entity_poly.entity_id
_entity_poly.type
_entity_poly.pdbx_seq_one_letter_code
_entity_poly.pdbx_strand_id
1 'polypeptide(L)'
;MRGIGHVAGCIVRAVETLAAGGRAGLIVIVEDIAVEEWASATFEGHRHRLQMRLEGRADLVGTATARIVAGLAELDIPISGQFVADIAVTVAAPAPDVTGTRQVMIVDALTLFD
;
A
#
# COMPACT_ATOMS: atom_id res chain seq x y z
N MET A 1 -1.20 17.95 7.46
CA MET A 1 -1.78 17.18 6.34
C MET A 1 -0.75 16.73 5.33
N ARG A 2 0.14 17.63 4.92
CA ARG A 2 1.13 17.27 3.91
C ARG A 2 2.06 16.15 4.33
N GLY A 3 2.52 16.14 5.60
CA GLY A 3 3.39 15.08 6.08
C GLY A 3 2.73 13.71 6.03
N ILE A 4 1.46 13.63 6.41
CA ILE A 4 0.67 12.39 6.37
C ILE A 4 0.42 11.98 4.92
N GLY A 5 -0.01 12.93 4.09
CA GLY A 5 -0.22 12.69 2.67
C GLY A 5 1.07 12.31 1.95
N HIS A 6 2.19 12.86 2.37
CA HIS A 6 3.48 12.53 1.78
C HIS A 6 3.87 11.06 2.04
N VAL A 7 3.75 10.60 3.27
CA VAL A 7 4.08 9.20 3.61
C VAL A 7 3.14 8.24 2.89
N ALA A 8 1.83 8.51 2.96
CA ALA A 8 0.85 7.70 2.24
C ALA A 8 1.16 7.66 0.75
N GLY A 9 1.51 8.80 0.16
CA GLY A 9 1.88 8.88 -1.24
C GLY A 9 3.10 8.02 -1.59
N CYS A 10 4.10 7.97 -0.71
CA CYS A 10 5.27 7.11 -0.90
C CYS A 10 4.87 5.64 -0.89
N ILE A 11 4.00 5.24 0.03
CA ILE A 11 3.52 3.86 0.11
C ILE A 11 2.68 3.50 -1.12
N VAL A 12 1.78 4.39 -1.54
CA VAL A 12 0.96 4.18 -2.73
C VAL A 12 1.82 4.01 -3.97
N ARG A 13 2.86 4.84 -4.14
CA ARG A 13 3.78 4.71 -5.28
C ARG A 13 4.53 3.38 -5.25
N ALA A 14 4.92 2.91 -4.07
CA ALA A 14 5.56 1.61 -3.93
C ALA A 14 4.63 0.48 -4.38
N VAL A 15 3.38 0.53 -3.95
CA VAL A 15 2.35 -0.44 -4.37
C VAL A 15 2.15 -0.39 -5.88
N GLU A 16 2.01 0.80 -6.45
CA GLU A 16 1.84 0.98 -7.88
C GLU A 16 3.02 0.44 -8.68
N THR A 17 4.23 0.66 -8.20
CA THR A 17 5.45 0.14 -8.84
C THR A 17 5.42 -1.39 -8.88
N LEU A 18 5.11 -2.03 -7.76
CA LEU A 18 5.03 -3.49 -7.68
C LEU A 18 3.89 -4.05 -8.53
N ALA A 19 2.77 -3.36 -8.56
CA ALA A 19 1.62 -3.76 -9.36
C ALA A 19 1.85 -3.57 -10.86
N ALA A 20 2.91 -2.88 -11.28
CA ALA A 20 3.11 -2.38 -12.62
C ALA A 20 1.94 -1.45 -13.00
N GLY A 21 1.66 -0.52 -12.09
CA GLY A 21 0.60 0.48 -12.27
C GLY A 21 0.79 1.28 -13.54
N GLY A 22 -0.30 1.76 -14.11
CA GLY A 22 -0.29 2.41 -15.41
C GLY A 22 -0.35 1.45 -16.57
N ARG A 23 -0.31 0.16 -16.32
CA ARG A 23 -0.50 -0.85 -17.35
C ARG A 23 -1.96 -0.83 -17.81
N ALA A 24 -2.18 -0.92 -19.12
CA ALA A 24 -3.53 -0.92 -19.66
C ALA A 24 -4.37 -2.04 -19.03
N GLY A 25 -5.54 -1.71 -18.51
CA GLY A 25 -6.47 -2.65 -17.93
C GLY A 25 -6.28 -2.93 -16.44
N LEU A 26 -5.34 -2.24 -15.77
CA LEU A 26 -5.16 -2.35 -14.33
C LEU A 26 -5.28 -0.98 -13.68
N ILE A 27 -6.20 -0.85 -12.73
CA ILE A 27 -6.43 0.39 -11.99
C ILE A 27 -6.14 0.13 -10.51
N VAL A 28 -5.40 1.06 -9.88
CA VAL A 28 -5.12 1.04 -8.44
C VAL A 28 -5.86 2.21 -7.83
N ILE A 29 -6.70 1.94 -6.84
CA ILE A 29 -7.54 2.94 -6.18
C ILE A 29 -7.23 2.94 -4.70
N VAL A 30 -7.02 4.12 -4.12
CA VAL A 30 -6.93 4.30 -2.67
C VAL A 30 -8.33 4.61 -2.17
N GLU A 31 -8.86 3.76 -1.32
CA GLU A 31 -10.22 3.89 -0.80
C GLU A 31 -10.27 4.63 0.53
N ASP A 32 -9.27 4.41 1.37
CA ASP A 32 -9.23 5.01 2.70
C ASP A 32 -7.80 5.07 3.23
N ILE A 33 -7.52 6.09 4.01
CA ILE A 33 -6.23 6.28 4.68
C ILE A 33 -6.51 6.66 6.12
N ALA A 34 -5.94 5.91 7.06
CA ALA A 34 -5.98 6.24 8.47
C ALA A 34 -4.54 6.33 8.99
N VAL A 35 -4.29 7.30 9.84
CA VAL A 35 -2.99 7.54 10.44
C VAL A 35 -3.16 7.76 11.93
N GLU A 36 -2.32 7.11 12.74
CA GLU A 36 -2.29 7.28 14.19
C GLU A 36 -0.88 7.59 14.62
N GLU A 37 -0.75 8.40 15.66
CA GLU A 37 0.54 8.60 16.31
C GLU A 37 0.94 7.31 17.04
N TRP A 38 2.23 7.04 17.02
CA TRP A 38 2.80 5.89 17.70
C TRP A 38 4.08 6.29 18.42
N ALA A 39 4.25 5.79 19.63
CA ALA A 39 5.45 6.06 20.40
C ALA A 39 5.80 4.88 21.30
N SER A 40 7.09 4.68 21.48
CA SER A 40 7.65 3.76 22.47
C SER A 40 8.59 4.55 23.36
N ALA A 41 9.31 3.86 24.23
CA ALA A 41 10.29 4.50 25.09
C ALA A 41 11.42 5.21 24.32
N THR A 42 11.76 4.72 23.14
CA THR A 42 12.92 5.17 22.36
C THR A 42 12.59 5.76 21.00
N PHE A 43 11.39 5.49 20.46
CA PHE A 43 11.04 5.91 19.10
C PHE A 43 9.66 6.54 19.05
N GLU A 44 9.51 7.44 18.09
CA GLU A 44 8.22 8.05 17.76
C GLU A 44 8.00 7.93 16.27
N GLY A 45 6.75 7.83 15.88
CA GLY A 45 6.38 7.75 14.48
C GLY A 45 4.88 7.67 14.29
N HIS A 46 4.46 6.98 13.23
CA HIS A 46 3.06 6.85 12.86
C HIS A 46 2.74 5.45 12.37
N ARG A 47 1.53 5.01 12.69
CA ARG A 47 0.94 3.86 12.03
C ARG A 47 0.04 4.36 10.92
N HIS A 48 0.22 3.77 9.74
CA HIS A 48 -0.57 4.10 8.57
C HIS A 48 -1.36 2.86 8.15
N ARG A 49 -2.63 3.05 7.87
CA ARG A 49 -3.46 1.98 7.33
C ARG A 49 -4.12 2.48 6.07
N LEU A 50 -3.77 1.84 4.95
CA LEU A 50 -4.30 2.19 3.65
C LEU A 50 -5.17 1.05 3.16
N GLN A 51 -6.43 1.36 2.84
CA GLN A 51 -7.29 0.42 2.14
C GLN A 51 -7.22 0.74 0.66
N MET A 52 -6.83 -0.24 -0.13
CA MET A 52 -6.62 -0.08 -1.56
C MET A 52 -7.41 -1.13 -2.33
N ARG A 53 -7.69 -0.83 -3.58
CA ARG A 53 -8.41 -1.74 -4.46
C ARG A 53 -7.73 -1.78 -5.82
N LEU A 54 -7.53 -2.99 -6.31
CA LEU A 54 -7.06 -3.24 -7.66
C LEU A 54 -8.26 -3.68 -8.48
N GLU A 55 -8.41 -3.14 -9.70
CA GLU A 55 -9.48 -3.51 -10.62
C GLU A 55 -8.94 -3.75 -12.01
N GLY A 56 -9.47 -4.74 -12.67
CA GLY A 56 -9.10 -5.08 -14.03
C GLY A 56 -9.35 -6.54 -14.36
N ARG A 57 -8.70 -7.00 -15.43
CA ARG A 57 -8.78 -8.42 -15.81
C ARG A 57 -8.21 -9.27 -14.68
N ALA A 58 -8.82 -10.43 -14.47
CA ALA A 58 -8.47 -11.34 -13.38
C ALA A 58 -6.99 -11.71 -13.37
N ASP A 59 -6.40 -11.96 -14.54
CA ASP A 59 -4.99 -12.33 -14.65
C ASP A 59 -4.08 -11.17 -14.24
N LEU A 60 -4.39 -9.94 -14.63
CA LEU A 60 -3.61 -8.75 -14.26
C LEU A 60 -3.72 -8.46 -12.78
N VAL A 61 -4.92 -8.52 -12.23
CA VAL A 61 -5.17 -8.29 -10.81
C VAL A 61 -4.45 -9.34 -9.97
N GLY A 62 -4.55 -10.61 -10.35
CA GLY A 62 -3.88 -11.70 -9.65
C GLY A 62 -2.37 -11.56 -9.63
N THR A 63 -1.78 -11.25 -10.78
CA THR A 63 -0.32 -11.04 -10.87
C THR A 63 0.12 -9.85 -10.04
N ALA A 64 -0.59 -8.72 -10.13
CA ALA A 64 -0.28 -7.52 -9.35
C ALA A 64 -0.38 -7.79 -7.86
N THR A 65 -1.45 -8.45 -7.42
CA THR A 65 -1.63 -8.80 -6.01
C THR A 65 -0.48 -9.68 -5.50
N ALA A 66 -0.10 -10.69 -6.26
CA ALA A 66 1.00 -11.57 -5.89
C ALA A 66 2.32 -10.81 -5.75
N ARG A 67 2.60 -9.87 -6.65
CA ARG A 67 3.81 -9.04 -6.59
C ARG A 67 3.82 -8.14 -5.36
N ILE A 68 2.69 -7.53 -5.04
CA ILE A 68 2.57 -6.66 -3.86
C ILE A 68 2.80 -7.48 -2.59
N VAL A 69 2.11 -8.61 -2.47
CA VAL A 69 2.23 -9.48 -1.29
C VAL A 69 3.66 -10.00 -1.12
N ALA A 70 4.31 -10.37 -2.21
CA ALA A 70 5.66 -10.91 -2.14
C ALA A 70 6.73 -9.83 -1.93
N GLY A 71 6.52 -8.63 -2.42
CA GLY A 71 7.58 -7.64 -2.55
C GLY A 71 7.50 -6.41 -1.66
N LEU A 72 6.32 -6.06 -1.13
CA LEU A 72 6.18 -4.77 -0.44
C LEU A 72 7.06 -4.67 0.81
N ALA A 73 7.15 -5.74 1.59
CA ALA A 73 7.97 -5.76 2.81
C ALA A 73 9.47 -5.73 2.51
N GLU A 74 9.87 -6.13 1.31
CA GLU A 74 11.26 -6.17 0.88
C GLU A 74 11.70 -4.90 0.15
N LEU A 75 10.75 -4.06 -0.23
CA LEU A 75 11.04 -2.86 -1.00
C LEU A 75 11.55 -1.74 -0.11
N ASP A 76 12.63 -1.09 -0.54
CA ASP A 76 13.09 0.12 0.12
C ASP A 76 12.20 1.29 -0.30
N ILE A 77 11.51 1.89 0.66
CA ILE A 77 10.60 3.00 0.42
C ILE A 77 11.23 4.26 1.02
N PRO A 78 11.84 5.12 0.20
CA PRO A 78 12.46 6.33 0.74
C PRO A 78 11.40 7.33 1.16
N ILE A 79 11.50 7.81 2.40
CA ILE A 79 10.62 8.82 2.96
C ILE A 79 11.48 9.86 3.66
N SER A 80 11.28 11.13 3.33
CA SER A 80 12.05 12.20 3.95
C SER A 80 11.75 12.30 5.44
N GLY A 81 12.79 12.20 6.27
CA GLY A 81 12.69 12.35 7.73
C GLY A 81 12.14 11.15 8.48
N GLN A 82 11.84 10.07 7.78
CA GLN A 82 11.27 8.87 8.38
C GLN A 82 11.78 7.63 7.66
N PHE A 83 11.58 6.48 8.27
CA PHE A 83 11.85 5.20 7.62
C PHE A 83 10.74 4.20 7.96
N VAL A 84 10.54 3.23 7.08
CA VAL A 84 9.57 2.16 7.30
C VAL A 84 10.20 1.13 8.22
N ALA A 85 9.65 1.01 9.43
CA ALA A 85 10.11 0.02 10.41
C ALA A 85 9.42 -1.33 10.20
N ASP A 86 8.18 -1.31 9.75
CA ASP A 86 7.39 -2.51 9.49
C ASP A 86 6.32 -2.19 8.46
N ILE A 87 6.01 -3.15 7.61
CA ILE A 87 4.93 -3.03 6.65
C ILE A 87 4.35 -4.41 6.36
N ALA A 88 3.04 -4.49 6.32
CA ALA A 88 2.34 -5.75 6.07
C ALA A 88 1.15 -5.52 5.15
N VAL A 89 0.85 -6.51 4.34
CA VAL A 89 -0.29 -6.50 3.42
C VAL A 89 -1.24 -7.62 3.79
N THR A 90 -2.51 -7.29 3.92
CA THR A 90 -3.58 -8.27 4.11
C THR A 90 -4.52 -8.16 2.91
N VAL A 91 -4.85 -9.28 2.29
CA VAL A 91 -5.72 -9.28 1.13
C VAL A 91 -7.03 -10.00 1.43
N ALA A 92 -8.13 -9.45 0.93
CA ALA A 92 -9.43 -10.08 0.98
C ALA A 92 -9.55 -11.08 -0.19
N ALA A 93 -10.59 -11.90 -0.19
CA ALA A 93 -10.87 -12.73 -1.34
C ALA A 93 -11.21 -11.86 -2.56
N PRO A 94 -10.71 -12.19 -3.76
CA PRO A 94 -11.07 -11.43 -4.94
C PRO A 94 -12.56 -11.60 -5.25
N ALA A 95 -13.16 -10.56 -5.81
CA ALA A 95 -14.58 -10.56 -6.16
C ALA A 95 -14.76 -10.17 -7.63
N PRO A 96 -15.78 -10.71 -8.31
CA PRO A 96 -16.09 -10.30 -9.68
C PRO A 96 -16.49 -8.83 -9.74
N ASP A 97 -16.17 -8.21 -10.86
CA ASP A 97 -16.47 -6.81 -11.13
C ASP A 97 -16.85 -6.67 -12.61
N VAL A 98 -17.40 -5.52 -12.98
CA VAL A 98 -17.77 -5.25 -14.37
C VAL A 98 -16.57 -5.26 -15.31
N THR A 99 -15.38 -4.97 -14.81
CA THR A 99 -14.13 -4.98 -15.59
C THR A 99 -13.36 -6.29 -15.48
N GLY A 100 -13.87 -7.26 -14.71
CA GLY A 100 -13.24 -8.56 -14.50
C GLY A 100 -13.17 -8.93 -13.04
N THR A 101 -12.20 -8.40 -12.30
CA THR A 101 -11.96 -8.73 -10.89
C THR A 101 -11.62 -7.48 -10.09
N ARG A 102 -12.05 -7.49 -8.85
CA ARG A 102 -11.72 -6.47 -7.86
C ARG A 102 -11.03 -7.16 -6.67
N GLN A 103 -9.91 -6.62 -6.27
CA GLN A 103 -9.14 -7.12 -5.12
C GLN A 103 -8.95 -6.00 -4.11
N VAL A 104 -9.51 -6.15 -2.92
CA VAL A 104 -9.30 -5.21 -1.82
C VAL A 104 -8.13 -5.68 -0.99
N MET A 105 -7.27 -4.77 -0.58
CA MET A 105 -6.14 -5.05 0.30
C MET A 105 -5.98 -3.94 1.32
N ILE A 106 -5.42 -4.32 2.46
CA ILE A 106 -5.07 -3.38 3.53
C ILE A 106 -3.56 -3.39 3.66
N VAL A 107 -2.94 -2.22 3.59
CA VAL A 107 -1.51 -2.04 3.85
C VAL A 107 -1.39 -1.36 5.21
N ASP A 108 -0.73 -2.04 6.15
CA ASP A 108 -0.41 -1.49 7.47
C ASP A 108 1.08 -1.22 7.52
N ALA A 109 1.47 0.00 7.82
CA ALA A 109 2.87 0.40 7.88
C ALA A 109 3.16 1.15 9.18
N LEU A 110 4.31 0.87 9.77
CA LEU A 110 4.84 1.65 10.87
C LEU A 110 6.03 2.44 10.34
N THR A 111 5.96 3.75 10.43
CA THR A 111 7.09 4.62 10.09
C THR A 111 7.60 5.28 11.36
N LEU A 112 8.91 5.40 11.46
CA LEU A 112 9.55 6.05 12.61
C LEU A 112 10.36 7.24 12.13
N PHE A 113 10.45 8.25 12.97
CA PHE A 113 11.29 9.42 12.68
C PHE A 113 12.76 9.04 12.79
N ASP A 114 13.53 9.58 11.88
CA ASP A 114 15.00 9.44 11.89
C ASP A 114 15.62 10.15 13.08
#